data_40735a01a027923c8a6f31ab9c5b39fd
#
_entry.id   40735a01a027923c8a6f31ab9c5b39fd
#
_cell.length_a   1.000
_cell.length_b   1.000
_cell.length_c   1.000
_cell.angle_alpha   90.00
_cell.angle_beta   90.00
_cell.angle_gamma   90.00
#
_symmetry.space_group_name_H-M   'P 1'
#
loop_
_entity.id
_entity.type
_entity.pdbx_description
1 polymer ?
#
loop_
_entity_poly.entity_id
_entity_poly.type
_entity_poly.pdbx_seq_one_letter_code
_entity_poly.pdbx_strand_id
1 'polypeptide(L)'
;MKRSNLLLIMVDQWRWDGLGKTGGWAHTPVLDRLADEGVLFDNCLTNSPVCIPARLSFATGLYPHNTGVWGNIRHDLALDADTWMKAIRDAGYRTCLIGKSHWHRHEGDLRERVSYMNAYGFDDVDEIPGPRRSMHVRCNMTEQWEKAGLWSEYTRDFEQRFAGKPYLAKPSVLPFEHYADVYVGQQAKRYLQSYDDTKPWLCMVSFGGPHEPWDAPEPYASMYAPEAMPQAIPRAPRTTPRPSGFLDRLYEPGNAHSPQATEEEIARMRANYAGNITLIDEQIGEIIQVLKDRGEWEHTAVVFVSDHGEMNGDHGLIYKENFYNSAVKVPLIVRLPETENTSQGGRRHSSMVEWFDVGPTLCELAGADLGGRFAQQFGKSLMDVLRQPDRVHREEALCEIHNELMIQTPEWKLAVNKDGEPYMLFHLAEDPDERENLIGHPEYAPALQALKDRLLQRLVASQTSPNHMKIT
;
A
#
# COMPACT_ATOMS: atom_id res chain seq x y z
N MET A 1 -8.27 17.68 27.04
CA MET A 1 -7.54 16.38 26.95
C MET A 1 -6.33 16.57 26.05
N LYS A 2 -5.19 15.94 26.37
CA LYS A 2 -4.00 15.95 25.50
C LYS A 2 -4.37 15.20 24.20
N ARG A 3 -4.12 15.80 23.03
CA ARG A 3 -4.37 15.15 21.73
C ARG A 3 -3.40 13.98 21.56
N SER A 4 -3.89 12.91 20.93
CA SER A 4 -3.08 11.71 20.67
C SER A 4 -2.06 11.96 19.56
N ASN A 5 -0.90 11.32 19.66
CA ASN A 5 0.05 11.24 18.57
C ASN A 5 -0.45 10.24 17.52
N LEU A 6 0.00 10.40 16.27
CA LEU A 6 -0.43 9.59 15.14
C LEU A 6 0.80 8.97 14.44
N LEU A 7 0.93 7.65 14.49
CA LEU A 7 1.94 6.91 13.75
C LEU A 7 1.27 6.18 12.58
N LEU A 8 1.58 6.60 11.37
CA LEU A 8 1.17 5.90 10.15
C LEU A 8 2.37 5.15 9.58
N ILE A 9 2.28 3.84 9.54
CA ILE A 9 3.27 2.96 8.94
C ILE A 9 2.70 2.46 7.61
N MET A 10 3.32 2.90 6.53
CA MET A 10 2.99 2.48 5.17
C MET A 10 4.11 1.62 4.62
N VAL A 11 3.76 0.57 3.92
CA VAL A 11 4.70 -0.31 3.20
C VAL A 11 4.34 -0.34 1.72
N ASP A 12 5.31 -0.65 0.86
CA ASP A 12 5.11 -0.72 -0.58
C ASP A 12 5.00 -2.18 -1.03
N GLN A 13 3.89 -2.52 -1.68
CA GLN A 13 3.75 -3.81 -2.35
C GLN A 13 3.63 -5.02 -1.40
N TRP A 14 3.05 -4.83 -0.20
CA TRP A 14 2.86 -5.91 0.77
C TRP A 14 1.50 -6.59 0.59
N ARG A 15 1.53 -7.89 0.34
CA ARG A 15 0.33 -8.73 0.17
C ARG A 15 -0.48 -8.82 1.45
N TRP A 16 -1.80 -8.87 1.30
CA TRP A 16 -2.73 -9.02 2.43
C TRP A 16 -2.48 -10.27 3.29
N ASP A 17 -1.97 -11.36 2.67
CA ASP A 17 -1.69 -12.64 3.31
C ASP A 17 -0.23 -12.76 3.82
N GLY A 18 0.55 -11.67 3.76
CA GLY A 18 1.94 -11.63 4.21
C GLY A 18 2.13 -11.44 5.72
N LEU A 19 1.05 -11.23 6.49
CA LEU A 19 1.11 -11.18 7.96
C LEU A 19 0.97 -12.57 8.57
N GLY A 20 1.58 -12.82 9.73
CA GLY A 20 1.39 -14.06 10.49
C GLY A 20 -0.08 -14.32 10.81
N LYS A 21 -0.85 -13.28 11.11
CA LYS A 21 -2.30 -13.35 11.39
C LYS A 21 -3.19 -13.61 10.17
N THR A 22 -2.70 -13.43 8.94
CA THR A 22 -3.53 -13.58 7.72
C THR A 22 -3.15 -14.76 6.85
N GLY A 23 -1.90 -14.94 6.50
CA GLY A 23 -1.42 -16.04 5.66
C GLY A 23 -0.35 -16.89 6.34
N GLY A 24 0.40 -16.31 7.25
CA GLY A 24 1.36 -17.01 8.10
C GLY A 24 2.65 -17.45 7.41
N TRP A 25 2.97 -16.98 6.21
CA TRP A 25 4.19 -17.39 5.51
C TRP A 25 5.40 -16.48 5.73
N ALA A 26 5.21 -15.37 6.43
CA ALA A 26 6.29 -14.54 6.96
C ALA A 26 6.14 -14.38 8.49
N HIS A 27 7.26 -14.25 9.21
CA HIS A 27 7.26 -13.98 10.64
C HIS A 27 7.09 -12.47 10.87
N THR A 28 5.94 -12.11 11.47
CA THR A 28 5.59 -10.72 11.76
C THR A 28 5.13 -10.54 13.21
N PRO A 29 5.95 -10.93 14.21
CA PRO A 29 5.53 -10.96 15.60
C PRO A 29 5.18 -9.58 16.17
N VAL A 30 5.73 -8.51 15.61
CA VAL A 30 5.42 -7.13 16.01
C VAL A 30 4.06 -6.70 15.50
N LEU A 31 3.79 -6.90 14.21
CA LEU A 31 2.50 -6.59 13.59
C LEU A 31 1.39 -7.51 14.07
N ASP A 32 1.70 -8.79 14.34
CA ASP A 32 0.75 -9.72 14.97
C ASP A 32 0.32 -9.24 16.35
N ARG A 33 1.27 -8.73 17.17
CA ARG A 33 0.97 -8.11 18.46
C ARG A 33 0.19 -6.81 18.30
N LEU A 34 0.53 -5.99 17.30
CA LEU A 34 -0.23 -4.77 17.00
C LEU A 34 -1.69 -5.11 16.65
N ALA A 35 -1.92 -6.19 15.90
CA ALA A 35 -3.26 -6.70 15.61
C ALA A 35 -3.98 -7.22 16.87
N ASP A 36 -3.25 -7.85 17.82
CA ASP A 36 -3.82 -8.28 19.11
C ASP A 36 -4.16 -7.09 20.03
N GLU A 37 -3.49 -5.96 19.86
CA GLU A 37 -3.79 -4.72 20.60
C GLU A 37 -4.82 -3.82 19.88
N GLY A 38 -5.11 -4.08 18.60
CA GLY A 38 -5.95 -3.27 17.72
C GLY A 38 -7.03 -4.05 16.99
N VAL A 39 -7.38 -3.55 15.81
CA VAL A 39 -8.34 -4.16 14.87
C VAL A 39 -7.63 -4.47 13.55
N LEU A 40 -7.70 -5.72 13.13
CA LEU A 40 -7.27 -6.19 11.81
C LEU A 40 -8.47 -6.18 10.86
N PHE A 41 -8.37 -5.48 9.74
CA PHE A 41 -9.40 -5.43 8.71
C PHE A 41 -9.14 -6.49 7.64
N ASP A 42 -10.13 -7.38 7.44
CA ASP A 42 -10.00 -8.52 6.53
C ASP A 42 -10.12 -8.14 5.05
N ASN A 43 -10.80 -7.05 4.74
CA ASN A 43 -11.16 -6.66 3.37
C ASN A 43 -10.81 -5.19 3.06
N CYS A 44 -9.55 -4.81 3.29
CA CYS A 44 -9.03 -3.53 2.83
C CYS A 44 -8.52 -3.66 1.39
N LEU A 45 -9.02 -2.82 0.49
CA LEU A 45 -8.62 -2.75 -0.91
C LEU A 45 -7.92 -1.43 -1.23
N THR A 46 -6.87 -1.50 -2.03
CA THR A 46 -6.30 -0.31 -2.65
C THR A 46 -7.26 0.27 -3.69
N ASN A 47 -7.25 1.58 -3.86
CA ASN A 47 -8.04 2.24 -4.92
C ASN A 47 -7.39 2.13 -6.30
N SER A 48 -6.12 1.74 -6.35
CA SER A 48 -5.40 1.39 -7.58
C SER A 48 -4.27 0.42 -7.27
N PRO A 49 -4.11 -0.70 -8.02
CA PRO A 49 -3.06 -1.67 -7.76
C PRO A 49 -1.72 -1.26 -8.41
N VAL A 50 -1.31 0.00 -8.21
CA VAL A 50 -0.01 0.54 -8.63
C VAL A 50 0.33 1.83 -7.88
N CYS A 51 1.60 2.04 -7.53
CA CYS A 51 2.05 3.00 -6.51
C CYS A 51 1.55 4.44 -6.71
N ILE A 52 1.73 5.05 -7.91
CA ILE A 52 1.45 6.47 -8.11
C ILE A 52 -0.04 6.79 -7.95
N PRO A 53 -0.97 6.20 -8.73
CA PRO A 53 -2.38 6.50 -8.56
C PRO A 53 -2.91 6.08 -7.18
N ALA A 54 -2.43 4.95 -6.61
CA ALA A 54 -2.77 4.58 -5.24
C ALA A 54 -2.42 5.69 -4.25
N ARG A 55 -1.16 6.12 -4.23
CA ARG A 55 -0.68 7.13 -3.27
C ARG A 55 -1.27 8.51 -3.49
N LEU A 56 -1.64 8.87 -4.73
CA LEU A 56 -2.43 10.08 -5.02
C LEU A 56 -3.84 9.98 -4.43
N SER A 57 -4.52 8.84 -4.64
CA SER A 57 -5.83 8.57 -4.03
C SER A 57 -5.76 8.65 -2.51
N PHE A 58 -4.71 8.11 -1.91
CA PHE A 58 -4.49 8.17 -0.46
C PHE A 58 -4.36 9.61 0.05
N ALA A 59 -3.52 10.42 -0.61
CA ALA A 59 -3.27 11.80 -0.17
C ALA A 59 -4.51 12.69 -0.28
N THR A 60 -5.34 12.47 -1.31
CA THR A 60 -6.45 13.37 -1.68
C THR A 60 -7.83 12.84 -1.32
N GLY A 61 -7.97 11.53 -1.04
CA GLY A 61 -9.27 10.88 -0.87
C GLY A 61 -10.08 10.79 -2.19
N LEU A 62 -9.42 10.92 -3.35
CA LEU A 62 -10.03 10.91 -4.68
C LEU A 62 -9.68 9.62 -5.43
N TYR A 63 -10.58 9.14 -6.29
CA TYR A 63 -10.29 8.00 -7.16
C TYR A 63 -9.40 8.36 -8.35
N PRO A 64 -8.75 7.39 -9.00
CA PRO A 64 -8.00 7.63 -10.24
C PRO A 64 -8.78 8.34 -11.34
N HIS A 65 -10.08 8.06 -11.51
CA HIS A 65 -10.92 8.78 -12.48
C HIS A 65 -11.11 10.26 -12.14
N ASN A 66 -11.04 10.66 -10.87
CA ASN A 66 -11.10 12.07 -10.46
C ASN A 66 -9.74 12.76 -10.63
N THR A 67 -8.63 12.03 -10.34
CA THR A 67 -7.27 12.58 -10.45
C THR A 67 -6.77 12.62 -11.89
N GLY A 68 -7.34 11.79 -12.78
CA GLY A 68 -6.84 11.59 -14.14
C GLY A 68 -5.55 10.77 -14.24
N VAL A 69 -5.04 10.23 -13.11
CA VAL A 69 -3.82 9.43 -13.05
C VAL A 69 -4.16 7.97 -12.92
N TRP A 70 -4.00 7.21 -14.02
CA TRP A 70 -4.42 5.82 -14.16
C TRP A 70 -3.29 4.78 -14.12
N GLY A 71 -2.07 5.23 -13.92
CA GLY A 71 -0.89 4.38 -13.91
C GLY A 71 0.35 5.13 -13.46
N ASN A 72 1.50 4.46 -13.43
CA ASN A 72 2.77 5.09 -13.07
C ASN A 72 3.26 6.03 -14.17
N ILE A 73 2.90 7.28 -14.08
CA ILE A 73 3.32 8.35 -15.00
C ILE A 73 4.15 9.40 -14.25
N ARG A 74 4.94 10.20 -15.00
CA ARG A 74 5.58 11.38 -14.43
C ARG A 74 4.53 12.43 -14.11
N HIS A 75 4.45 12.86 -12.86
CA HIS A 75 3.49 13.84 -12.40
C HIS A 75 4.03 14.59 -11.19
N ASP A 76 3.50 15.76 -10.94
CA ASP A 76 3.56 16.46 -9.66
C ASP A 76 2.11 16.69 -9.20
N LEU A 77 1.77 16.31 -7.98
CA LEU A 77 0.50 16.71 -7.38
C LEU A 77 0.49 18.24 -7.27
N ALA A 78 -0.62 18.88 -7.61
CA ALA A 78 -0.70 20.33 -7.54
C ALA A 78 -0.37 20.84 -6.14
N LEU A 79 0.42 21.92 -6.03
CA LEU A 79 0.88 22.46 -4.74
C LEU A 79 -0.26 22.97 -3.86
N ASP A 80 -1.38 23.36 -4.48
CA ASP A 80 -2.60 23.77 -3.82
C ASP A 80 -3.60 22.63 -3.58
N ALA A 81 -3.24 21.38 -3.99
CA ALA A 81 -4.08 20.22 -3.75
C ALA A 81 -4.43 20.07 -2.27
N ASP A 82 -5.68 19.76 -2.00
CA ASP A 82 -6.16 19.50 -0.64
C ASP A 82 -5.80 18.07 -0.26
N THR A 83 -4.97 17.92 0.77
CA THR A 83 -4.54 16.65 1.32
C THR A 83 -4.96 16.53 2.78
N TRP A 84 -5.27 15.33 3.23
CA TRP A 84 -5.61 15.11 4.64
C TRP A 84 -4.45 15.44 5.59
N MET A 85 -3.19 15.37 5.13
CA MET A 85 -2.02 15.76 5.92
C MET A 85 -2.03 17.27 6.21
N LYS A 86 -2.44 18.11 5.24
CA LYS A 86 -2.64 19.56 5.50
C LYS A 86 -3.67 19.79 6.60
N ALA A 87 -4.80 19.06 6.56
CA ALA A 87 -5.84 19.21 7.57
C ALA A 87 -5.30 18.90 8.98
N ILE A 88 -4.52 17.86 9.14
CA ILE A 88 -3.89 17.48 10.41
C ILE A 88 -2.87 18.55 10.86
N ARG A 89 -2.02 19.04 9.97
CA ARG A 89 -1.08 20.14 10.27
C ARG A 89 -1.84 21.40 10.70
N ASP A 90 -2.88 21.77 9.97
CA ASP A 90 -3.70 22.95 10.27
C ASP A 90 -4.44 22.82 11.61
N ALA A 91 -4.74 21.57 12.03
CA ALA A 91 -5.23 21.28 13.39
C ALA A 91 -4.16 21.42 14.49
N GLY A 92 -2.93 21.80 14.15
CA GLY A 92 -1.85 22.13 15.09
C GLY A 92 -0.90 20.98 15.41
N TYR A 93 -0.86 19.95 14.58
CA TYR A 93 0.13 18.89 14.66
C TYR A 93 1.46 19.30 14.02
N ARG A 94 2.58 18.78 14.52
CA ARG A 94 3.85 18.71 13.79
C ARG A 94 3.79 17.47 12.90
N THR A 95 4.04 17.62 11.61
CA THR A 95 3.88 16.54 10.63
C THR A 95 5.22 16.13 10.03
N CYS A 96 5.50 14.83 9.98
CA CYS A 96 6.75 14.30 9.47
C CYS A 96 6.49 13.19 8.44
N LEU A 97 7.29 13.18 7.36
CA LEU A 97 7.41 12.05 6.44
C LEU A 97 8.83 11.52 6.45
N ILE A 98 8.96 10.21 6.65
CA ILE A 98 10.22 9.48 6.48
C ILE A 98 9.97 8.31 5.54
N GLY A 99 10.64 8.29 4.38
CA GLY A 99 10.49 7.24 3.39
C GLY A 99 9.85 7.69 2.07
N LYS A 100 9.18 6.78 1.39
CA LYS A 100 8.67 6.95 0.02
C LYS A 100 7.33 7.69 -0.03
N SER A 101 7.20 8.71 -0.91
CA SER A 101 5.94 9.43 -1.15
C SER A 101 5.27 9.13 -2.49
N HIS A 102 5.94 9.36 -3.62
CA HIS A 102 5.42 9.32 -4.98
C HIS A 102 4.32 10.36 -5.30
N TRP A 103 4.27 11.49 -4.58
CA TRP A 103 3.32 12.59 -4.86
C TRP A 103 3.89 13.66 -5.79
N HIS A 104 5.17 13.61 -6.05
CA HIS A 104 5.86 14.42 -7.05
C HIS A 104 6.89 13.58 -7.82
N ARG A 105 7.43 14.14 -8.90
CA ARG A 105 8.46 13.47 -9.70
C ARG A 105 9.70 13.18 -8.87
N HIS A 106 10.06 11.91 -8.77
CA HIS A 106 11.32 11.49 -8.16
C HIS A 106 12.44 11.56 -9.20
N GLU A 107 13.05 12.74 -9.34
CA GLU A 107 14.17 13.02 -10.23
C GLU A 107 15.08 14.08 -9.62
N GLY A 108 16.36 14.10 -10.03
CA GLY A 108 17.37 14.99 -9.51
C GLY A 108 17.71 14.71 -8.05
N ASP A 109 17.56 15.69 -7.19
CA ASP A 109 17.77 15.59 -5.74
C ASP A 109 16.46 15.89 -4.99
N LEU A 110 15.95 14.94 -4.22
CA LEU A 110 14.69 15.08 -3.48
C LEU A 110 14.78 16.17 -2.40
N ARG A 111 15.96 16.47 -1.90
CA ARG A 111 16.17 17.54 -0.92
C ARG A 111 15.83 18.93 -1.49
N GLU A 112 15.94 19.10 -2.80
CA GLU A 112 15.54 20.34 -3.49
C GLU A 112 14.01 20.44 -3.65
N ARG A 113 13.30 19.33 -3.43
CA ARG A 113 11.83 19.24 -3.57
C ARG A 113 11.08 19.23 -2.23
N VAL A 114 11.75 19.49 -1.12
CA VAL A 114 11.11 19.56 0.20
C VAL A 114 9.96 20.57 0.23
N SER A 115 10.03 21.66 -0.55
CA SER A 115 8.94 22.63 -0.68
C SER A 115 7.63 22.03 -1.19
N TYR A 116 7.68 21.01 -2.06
CA TYR A 116 6.50 20.25 -2.49
C TYR A 116 5.88 19.52 -1.31
N MET A 117 6.69 18.80 -0.53
CA MET A 117 6.22 18.06 0.62
C MET A 117 5.66 18.98 1.71
N ASN A 118 6.27 20.16 1.91
CA ASN A 118 5.69 21.18 2.80
C ASN A 118 4.32 21.67 2.27
N ALA A 119 4.20 21.84 0.96
CA ALA A 119 2.93 22.19 0.34
C ALA A 119 1.87 21.11 0.51
N TYR A 120 2.26 19.83 0.57
CA TYR A 120 1.33 18.69 0.80
C TYR A 120 1.03 18.44 2.27
N GLY A 121 1.63 19.18 3.19
CA GLY A 121 1.26 19.17 4.61
C GLY A 121 2.29 18.54 5.55
N PHE A 122 3.55 18.38 5.15
CA PHE A 122 4.63 17.92 6.03
C PHE A 122 5.57 19.06 6.43
N ASP A 123 5.90 19.14 7.70
CA ASP A 123 6.86 20.09 8.24
C ASP A 123 8.28 19.53 8.15
N ASP A 124 8.47 18.25 8.45
CA ASP A 124 9.75 17.56 8.45
C ASP A 124 9.73 16.44 7.39
N VAL A 125 10.82 16.32 6.62
CA VAL A 125 10.86 15.40 5.49
C VAL A 125 12.23 14.74 5.34
N ASP A 126 12.26 13.42 5.34
CA ASP A 126 13.40 12.62 4.88
C ASP A 126 12.93 11.59 3.85
N GLU A 127 12.84 12.03 2.59
CA GLU A 127 12.23 11.27 1.51
C GLU A 127 13.23 10.37 0.80
N ILE A 128 12.79 9.13 0.48
CA ILE A 128 13.51 8.20 -0.40
C ILE A 128 12.75 7.97 -1.71
N PRO A 129 13.45 7.71 -2.82
CA PRO A 129 12.77 7.58 -4.13
C PRO A 129 12.16 6.19 -4.39
N GLY A 130 12.34 5.23 -3.48
CA GLY A 130 12.03 3.82 -3.68
C GLY A 130 13.10 3.07 -4.49
N PRO A 131 13.07 1.72 -4.51
CA PRO A 131 14.20 0.92 -4.98
C PRO A 131 14.66 1.24 -6.40
N ARG A 132 13.75 1.25 -7.38
CA ARG A 132 14.11 1.50 -8.81
C ARG A 132 14.67 2.89 -9.04
N ARG A 133 14.13 3.91 -8.39
CA ARG A 133 14.57 5.29 -8.60
C ARG A 133 15.85 5.63 -7.83
N SER A 134 16.17 4.86 -6.78
CA SER A 134 17.42 5.01 -6.01
C SER A 134 18.69 4.81 -6.84
N MET A 135 18.58 4.19 -8.01
CA MET A 135 19.72 4.12 -8.96
C MET A 135 20.18 5.50 -9.45
N HIS A 136 19.29 6.48 -9.55
CA HIS A 136 19.55 7.73 -10.26
C HIS A 136 19.15 8.99 -9.49
N VAL A 137 18.35 8.86 -8.41
CA VAL A 137 17.78 9.99 -7.67
C VAL A 137 18.56 10.20 -6.38
N ARG A 138 19.00 11.43 -6.16
CA ARG A 138 19.72 11.82 -4.94
C ARG A 138 18.74 12.08 -3.78
N CYS A 139 19.13 11.64 -2.59
CA CYS A 139 18.48 11.92 -1.32
C CYS A 139 19.49 11.65 -0.20
N ASN A 140 19.11 11.86 1.07
CA ASN A 140 20.01 11.59 2.19
C ASN A 140 20.50 10.12 2.23
N MET A 141 19.64 9.16 1.88
CA MET A 141 20.00 7.74 1.84
C MET A 141 21.04 7.47 0.74
N THR A 142 20.79 7.89 -0.50
CA THR A 142 21.73 7.63 -1.62
C THR A 142 23.03 8.40 -1.47
N GLU A 143 23.03 9.54 -0.77
CA GLU A 143 24.27 10.24 -0.40
C GLU A 143 25.11 9.42 0.60
N GLN A 144 24.49 8.71 1.56
CA GLN A 144 25.21 7.78 2.44
C GLN A 144 25.83 6.62 1.63
N TRP A 145 25.09 6.07 0.67
CA TRP A 145 25.62 5.05 -0.25
C TRP A 145 26.80 5.55 -1.07
N GLU A 146 26.74 6.80 -1.57
CA GLU A 146 27.82 7.42 -2.32
C GLU A 146 29.07 7.58 -1.45
N LYS A 147 28.92 8.08 -0.23
CA LYS A 147 30.03 8.23 0.75
C LYS A 147 30.65 6.90 1.14
N ALA A 148 29.85 5.83 1.19
CA ALA A 148 30.31 4.47 1.48
C ALA A 148 30.85 3.73 0.25
N GLY A 149 30.78 4.32 -0.96
CA GLY A 149 31.22 3.67 -2.21
C GLY A 149 30.26 2.61 -2.75
N LEU A 150 29.04 2.52 -2.20
CA LEU A 150 28.06 1.47 -2.51
C LEU A 150 27.11 1.84 -3.66
N TRP A 151 26.90 3.12 -3.96
CA TRP A 151 25.86 3.53 -4.92
C TRP A 151 26.08 3.01 -6.33
N SER A 152 27.30 3.03 -6.81
CA SER A 152 27.65 2.49 -8.13
C SER A 152 27.49 0.97 -8.20
N GLU A 153 27.72 0.26 -7.09
CA GLU A 153 27.54 -1.17 -6.99
C GLU A 153 26.06 -1.54 -7.01
N TYR A 154 25.23 -0.83 -6.23
CA TYR A 154 23.76 -0.97 -6.24
C TYR A 154 23.18 -0.74 -7.63
N THR A 155 23.57 0.37 -8.30
CA THR A 155 23.09 0.69 -9.66
C THR A 155 23.44 -0.43 -10.64
N ARG A 156 24.69 -0.90 -10.63
CA ARG A 156 25.13 -2.00 -11.50
C ARG A 156 24.39 -3.31 -11.24
N ASP A 157 24.21 -3.68 -9.98
CA ASP A 157 23.47 -4.89 -9.61
C ASP A 157 22.02 -4.81 -10.07
N PHE A 158 21.36 -3.66 -9.87
CA PHE A 158 20.00 -3.45 -10.28
C PHE A 158 19.83 -3.55 -11.81
N GLU A 159 20.69 -2.88 -12.59
CA GLU A 159 20.70 -2.95 -14.06
C GLU A 159 20.89 -4.39 -14.55
N GLN A 160 21.81 -5.13 -13.95
CA GLN A 160 22.07 -6.54 -14.32
C GLN A 160 20.86 -7.44 -14.04
N ARG A 161 20.16 -7.26 -12.90
CA ARG A 161 18.92 -7.99 -12.58
C ARG A 161 17.86 -7.75 -13.63
N PHE A 162 17.61 -6.48 -14.00
CA PHE A 162 16.55 -6.12 -14.94
C PHE A 162 16.90 -6.38 -16.42
N ALA A 163 18.18 -6.44 -16.78
CA ALA A 163 18.58 -6.89 -18.10
C ALA A 163 18.46 -8.41 -18.30
N GLY A 164 18.43 -9.18 -17.21
CA GLY A 164 18.32 -10.63 -17.21
C GLY A 164 16.92 -11.12 -16.83
N LYS A 165 16.85 -11.73 -15.66
CA LYS A 165 15.61 -12.23 -15.08
C LYS A 165 15.25 -11.39 -13.85
N PRO A 166 14.40 -10.38 -13.95
CA PRO A 166 14.12 -9.43 -12.86
C PRO A 166 13.46 -10.09 -11.63
N TYR A 167 12.91 -11.27 -11.79
CA TYR A 167 12.31 -12.07 -10.73
C TYR A 167 13.30 -12.96 -9.95
N LEU A 168 14.58 -12.97 -10.32
CA LEU A 168 15.59 -13.72 -9.57
C LEU A 168 15.89 -13.04 -8.23
N ALA A 169 15.55 -13.75 -7.16
CA ALA A 169 15.92 -13.38 -5.81
C ALA A 169 17.37 -13.75 -5.51
N LYS A 170 18.12 -12.80 -4.96
CA LYS A 170 19.47 -13.01 -4.42
C LYS A 170 19.74 -11.95 -3.34
N PRO A 171 20.64 -12.21 -2.38
CA PRO A 171 20.99 -11.23 -1.35
C PRO A 171 21.36 -9.87 -1.94
N SER A 172 21.07 -8.81 -1.21
CA SER A 172 21.45 -7.43 -1.57
C SER A 172 22.97 -7.30 -1.62
N VAL A 173 23.44 -6.43 -2.52
CA VAL A 173 24.81 -5.94 -2.50
C VAL A 173 25.03 -4.88 -1.41
N LEU A 174 23.95 -4.29 -0.89
CA LEU A 174 24.03 -3.36 0.22
C LEU A 174 24.18 -4.15 1.53
N PRO A 175 25.12 -3.78 2.42
CA PRO A 175 25.16 -4.26 3.79
C PRO A 175 23.86 -3.89 4.52
N PHE A 176 23.52 -4.66 5.56
CA PHE A 176 22.28 -4.47 6.35
C PHE A 176 22.07 -3.01 6.77
N GLU A 177 23.08 -2.35 7.32
CA GLU A 177 23.01 -0.98 7.81
C GLU A 177 22.76 0.08 6.73
N HIS A 178 22.96 -0.27 5.46
CA HIS A 178 22.71 0.59 4.28
C HIS A 178 21.48 0.19 3.50
N TYR A 179 20.78 -0.89 3.90
CA TYR A 179 19.57 -1.32 3.21
C TYR A 179 18.45 -0.30 3.37
N ALA A 180 17.66 -0.07 2.31
CA ALA A 180 16.72 1.05 2.26
C ALA A 180 15.69 1.03 3.41
N ASP A 181 15.13 -0.15 3.72
CA ASP A 181 14.12 -0.26 4.78
C ASP A 181 14.73 -0.12 6.18
N VAL A 182 15.98 -0.55 6.36
CA VAL A 182 16.74 -0.27 7.59
C VAL A 182 16.99 1.23 7.75
N TYR A 183 17.39 1.91 6.67
CA TYR A 183 17.54 3.35 6.68
C TYR A 183 16.26 4.04 7.13
N VAL A 184 15.11 3.73 6.54
CA VAL A 184 13.80 4.31 6.90
C VAL A 184 13.47 4.08 8.37
N GLY A 185 13.60 2.84 8.85
CA GLY A 185 13.38 2.50 10.26
C GLY A 185 14.27 3.28 11.22
N GLN A 186 15.57 3.37 10.91
CA GLN A 186 16.54 4.10 11.74
C GLN A 186 16.29 5.62 11.75
N GLN A 187 15.90 6.22 10.61
CA GLN A 187 15.55 7.64 10.58
C GLN A 187 14.27 7.92 11.38
N ALA A 188 13.26 7.05 11.29
CA ALA A 188 12.04 7.16 12.09
C ALA A 188 12.33 7.10 13.60
N LYS A 189 13.20 6.16 14.02
CA LYS A 189 13.68 6.09 15.41
C LYS A 189 14.35 7.37 15.85
N ARG A 190 15.32 7.87 15.06
CA ARG A 190 16.05 9.11 15.39
C ARG A 190 15.13 10.30 15.53
N TYR A 191 14.18 10.45 14.58
CA TYR A 191 13.20 11.52 14.64
C TYR A 191 12.37 11.47 15.92
N LEU A 192 11.78 10.32 16.24
CA LEU A 192 10.96 10.15 17.44
C LEU A 192 11.78 10.29 18.72
N GLN A 193 13.03 9.79 18.78
CA GLN A 193 13.91 9.95 19.93
C GLN A 193 14.28 11.41 20.20
N SER A 194 14.49 12.20 19.15
CA SER A 194 14.88 13.60 19.25
C SER A 194 13.71 14.60 19.31
N TYR A 195 12.48 14.10 19.16
CA TYR A 195 11.30 14.97 19.18
C TYR A 195 11.09 15.60 20.56
N ASP A 196 11.22 16.91 20.66
CA ASP A 196 11.15 17.70 21.89
C ASP A 196 10.07 18.82 21.86
N ASP A 197 9.28 18.91 20.77
CA ASP A 197 8.16 19.85 20.67
C ASP A 197 7.01 19.44 21.61
N THR A 198 6.24 20.41 22.05
CA THR A 198 5.04 20.19 22.88
C THR A 198 3.79 19.87 22.06
N LYS A 199 3.85 20.02 20.74
CA LYS A 199 2.75 19.71 19.84
C LYS A 199 2.56 18.20 19.73
N PRO A 200 1.31 17.71 19.52
CA PRO A 200 1.12 16.36 19.05
C PRO A 200 1.73 16.21 17.64
N TRP A 201 2.15 15.01 17.32
CA TRP A 201 2.79 14.75 16.02
C TRP A 201 2.04 13.73 15.18
N LEU A 202 2.12 13.90 13.85
CA LEU A 202 1.87 12.87 12.85
C LEU A 202 3.22 12.45 12.27
N CYS A 203 3.62 11.21 12.48
CA CYS A 203 4.79 10.61 11.83
C CYS A 203 4.33 9.56 10.82
N MET A 204 4.53 9.84 9.53
CA MET A 204 4.32 8.89 8.46
C MET A 204 5.66 8.24 8.12
N VAL A 205 5.77 6.93 8.40
CA VAL A 205 6.92 6.10 8.06
C VAL A 205 6.53 5.25 6.87
N SER A 206 7.16 5.49 5.72
CA SER A 206 6.81 4.84 4.45
C SER A 206 7.99 4.03 3.91
N PHE A 207 8.00 2.72 4.20
CA PHE A 207 9.02 1.80 3.74
C PHE A 207 8.97 1.62 2.21
N GLY A 208 10.12 1.35 1.61
CA GLY A 208 10.25 1.05 0.19
C GLY A 208 9.98 -0.41 -0.16
N GLY A 209 10.11 -1.29 0.81
CA GLY A 209 9.87 -2.73 0.69
C GLY A 209 8.46 -3.14 1.15
N PRO A 210 8.14 -4.43 0.87
CA PRO A 210 8.91 -5.45 0.17
C PRO A 210 8.86 -5.39 -1.38
N HIS A 211 8.75 -4.19 -1.97
CA HIS A 211 8.79 -3.95 -3.42
C HIS A 211 10.09 -4.50 -4.03
N GLU A 212 10.03 -5.01 -5.26
CA GLU A 212 11.22 -5.46 -5.96
C GLU A 212 12.33 -4.38 -6.09
N PRO A 213 13.61 -4.80 -6.18
CA PRO A 213 14.12 -6.15 -6.42
C PRO A 213 14.00 -7.02 -5.18
N TRP A 214 13.82 -8.34 -5.36
CA TRP A 214 13.81 -9.27 -4.25
C TRP A 214 15.25 -9.52 -3.81
N ASP A 215 15.74 -8.63 -2.98
CA ASP A 215 17.14 -8.52 -2.58
C ASP A 215 17.29 -8.18 -1.09
N ALA A 216 16.45 -8.78 -0.24
CA ALA A 216 16.65 -8.63 1.19
C ALA A 216 18.13 -8.88 1.56
N PRO A 217 18.71 -8.12 2.51
CA PRO A 217 20.09 -8.36 2.95
C PRO A 217 20.17 -9.61 3.84
N GLU A 218 21.35 -10.17 3.99
CA GLU A 218 21.54 -11.21 5.00
C GLU A 218 21.39 -10.64 6.43
N PRO A 219 20.83 -11.40 7.40
CA PRO A 219 20.45 -12.82 7.28
C PRO A 219 19.04 -13.06 6.69
N TYR A 220 18.28 -12.05 6.34
CA TYR A 220 16.88 -12.15 5.89
C TYR A 220 16.75 -12.80 4.52
N ALA A 221 17.73 -12.63 3.64
CA ALA A 221 17.72 -13.25 2.31
C ALA A 221 17.69 -14.77 2.35
N SER A 222 18.32 -15.38 3.36
CA SER A 222 18.41 -16.83 3.57
C SER A 222 17.57 -17.36 4.73
N MET A 223 16.75 -16.49 5.36
CA MET A 223 15.98 -16.84 6.56
C MET A 223 14.91 -17.92 6.30
N TYR A 224 14.34 -17.93 5.10
CA TYR A 224 13.24 -18.83 4.74
C TYR A 224 13.70 -19.84 3.71
N ALA A 225 13.37 -21.12 3.97
CA ALA A 225 13.57 -22.19 2.98
C ALA A 225 12.55 -22.04 1.84
N PRO A 226 12.96 -21.97 0.57
CA PRO A 226 12.03 -21.85 -0.54
C PRO A 226 10.95 -22.94 -0.57
N GLU A 227 11.29 -24.14 -0.16
CA GLU A 227 10.41 -25.31 -0.11
C GLU A 227 9.29 -25.18 0.92
N ALA A 228 9.45 -24.29 1.90
CA ALA A 228 8.45 -23.99 2.93
C ALA A 228 7.45 -22.89 2.49
N MET A 229 7.70 -22.23 1.38
CA MET A 229 6.80 -21.17 0.89
C MET A 229 5.52 -21.76 0.31
N PRO A 230 4.37 -21.05 0.45
CA PRO A 230 3.13 -21.48 -0.17
C PRO A 230 3.29 -21.56 -1.69
N GLN A 231 2.63 -22.53 -2.31
CA GLN A 231 2.60 -22.61 -3.76
C GLN A 231 1.84 -21.43 -4.36
N ALA A 232 2.30 -20.98 -5.53
CA ALA A 232 1.57 -19.96 -6.27
C ALA A 232 0.24 -20.50 -6.79
N ILE A 233 -0.78 -19.65 -6.79
CA ILE A 233 -2.06 -19.97 -7.41
C ILE A 233 -1.82 -20.16 -8.92
N PRO A 234 -2.15 -21.32 -9.49
CA PRO A 234 -1.90 -21.57 -10.91
C PRO A 234 -2.81 -20.71 -11.80
N ARG A 235 -2.31 -20.31 -12.95
CA ARG A 235 -3.13 -19.64 -13.96
C ARG A 235 -4.23 -20.58 -14.44
N ALA A 236 -5.49 -20.16 -14.28
CA ALA A 236 -6.61 -20.90 -14.82
C ALA A 236 -6.65 -20.84 -16.36
N PRO A 237 -7.02 -21.95 -17.04
CA PRO A 237 -7.24 -21.93 -18.46
C PRO A 237 -8.45 -21.04 -18.79
N ARG A 238 -8.38 -20.32 -19.90
CA ARG A 238 -9.53 -19.55 -20.41
C ARG A 238 -10.56 -20.52 -21.02
N THR A 239 -11.65 -20.78 -20.32
CA THR A 239 -12.66 -21.76 -20.70
C THR A 239 -13.81 -21.17 -21.51
N THR A 240 -14.12 -19.88 -21.33
CA THR A 240 -15.24 -19.19 -22.00
C THR A 240 -14.75 -17.96 -22.78
N PRO A 241 -15.38 -17.62 -23.91
CA PRO A 241 -15.16 -16.35 -24.58
C PRO A 241 -15.59 -15.19 -23.65
N ARG A 242 -14.76 -14.19 -23.55
CA ARG A 242 -15.04 -12.95 -22.80
C ARG A 242 -14.37 -11.75 -23.48
N PRO A 243 -14.84 -10.51 -23.24
CA PRO A 243 -14.11 -9.31 -23.64
C PRO A 243 -12.68 -9.30 -23.11
N SER A 244 -11.79 -8.63 -23.82
CA SER A 244 -10.42 -8.45 -23.37
C SER A 244 -10.32 -7.25 -22.43
N GLY A 245 -9.51 -7.41 -21.35
CA GLY A 245 -9.11 -6.33 -20.47
C GLY A 245 -7.59 -6.13 -20.47
N PHE A 246 -7.11 -5.17 -19.68
CA PHE A 246 -5.68 -4.91 -19.51
C PHE A 246 -4.93 -6.15 -19.00
N LEU A 247 -5.58 -6.98 -18.18
CA LEU A 247 -5.05 -8.26 -17.72
C LEU A 247 -4.52 -9.13 -18.87
N ASP A 248 -5.21 -9.16 -20.03
CA ASP A 248 -4.78 -10.00 -21.16
C ASP A 248 -3.42 -9.53 -21.72
N ARG A 249 -3.13 -8.21 -21.64
CA ARG A 249 -1.84 -7.65 -22.06
C ARG A 249 -0.69 -8.10 -21.16
N LEU A 250 -0.96 -8.30 -19.86
CA LEU A 250 0.06 -8.79 -18.92
C LEU A 250 0.53 -10.20 -19.31
N TYR A 251 -0.30 -10.97 -20.02
CA TYR A 251 0.03 -12.31 -20.49
C TYR A 251 0.59 -12.37 -21.93
N GLU A 252 0.79 -11.22 -22.59
CA GLU A 252 1.40 -11.19 -23.90
C GLU A 252 2.87 -11.69 -23.84
N PRO A 253 3.32 -12.43 -24.88
CA PRO A 253 4.70 -12.91 -24.92
C PRO A 253 5.73 -11.80 -24.74
N GLY A 254 6.65 -11.97 -23.80
CA GLY A 254 7.69 -11.01 -23.49
C GLY A 254 7.27 -9.90 -22.49
N ASN A 255 6.03 -9.92 -22.00
CA ASN A 255 5.63 -8.99 -20.94
C ASN A 255 6.33 -9.36 -19.63
N ALA A 256 6.91 -8.36 -18.95
CA ALA A 256 7.65 -8.55 -17.71
C ALA A 256 6.77 -9.06 -16.54
N HIS A 257 5.45 -8.87 -16.58
CA HIS A 257 4.52 -9.33 -15.57
C HIS A 257 4.25 -10.85 -15.63
N SER A 258 4.44 -11.49 -16.79
CA SER A 258 4.25 -12.93 -16.95
C SER A 258 5.56 -13.63 -17.35
N PRO A 259 6.56 -13.64 -16.46
CA PRO A 259 7.83 -14.26 -16.74
C PRO A 259 7.67 -15.79 -16.86
N GLN A 260 8.52 -16.41 -17.65
CA GLN A 260 8.64 -17.88 -17.68
C GLN A 260 9.53 -18.35 -16.50
N ALA A 261 9.06 -18.07 -15.28
CA ALA A 261 9.75 -18.49 -14.07
C ALA A 261 9.39 -19.92 -13.72
N THR A 262 10.38 -20.69 -13.25
CA THR A 262 10.14 -22.04 -12.71
C THR A 262 9.49 -21.95 -11.32
N GLU A 263 8.88 -23.05 -10.87
CA GLU A 263 8.33 -23.13 -9.51
C GLU A 263 9.40 -22.87 -8.45
N GLU A 264 10.63 -23.33 -8.65
CA GLU A 264 11.77 -23.08 -7.77
C GLU A 264 12.14 -21.60 -7.74
N GLU A 265 12.18 -20.92 -8.88
CA GLU A 265 12.45 -19.47 -8.95
C GLU A 265 11.37 -18.66 -8.24
N ILE A 266 10.08 -19.04 -8.38
CA ILE A 266 8.97 -18.41 -7.65
C ILE A 266 9.09 -18.67 -6.15
N ALA A 267 9.39 -19.89 -5.73
CA ALA A 267 9.57 -20.22 -4.31
C ALA A 267 10.73 -19.41 -3.67
N ARG A 268 11.85 -19.25 -4.37
CA ARG A 268 12.97 -18.40 -3.93
C ARG A 268 12.60 -16.93 -3.85
N MET A 269 11.82 -16.43 -4.81
CA MET A 269 11.30 -15.07 -4.78
C MET A 269 10.40 -14.84 -3.56
N ARG A 270 9.48 -15.75 -3.27
CA ARG A 270 8.60 -15.71 -2.09
C ARG A 270 9.40 -15.76 -0.78
N ALA A 271 10.42 -16.62 -0.71
CA ALA A 271 11.28 -16.72 0.47
C ALA A 271 12.03 -15.41 0.76
N ASN A 272 12.58 -14.77 -0.27
CA ASN A 272 13.26 -13.47 -0.12
C ASN A 272 12.27 -12.34 0.22
N TYR A 273 11.10 -12.34 -0.40
CA TYR A 273 10.02 -11.41 -0.08
C TYR A 273 9.57 -11.54 1.38
N ALA A 274 9.40 -12.77 1.89
CA ALA A 274 9.11 -13.03 3.29
C ALA A 274 10.23 -12.55 4.23
N GLY A 275 11.49 -12.69 3.80
CA GLY A 275 12.65 -12.16 4.52
C GLY A 275 12.58 -10.63 4.66
N ASN A 276 12.26 -9.90 3.59
CA ASN A 276 12.12 -8.45 3.66
C ASN A 276 10.92 -8.03 4.53
N ILE A 277 9.82 -8.78 4.48
CA ILE A 277 8.68 -8.60 5.40
C ILE A 277 9.14 -8.67 6.86
N THR A 278 9.90 -9.71 7.22
CA THR A 278 10.40 -9.88 8.61
C THR A 278 11.36 -8.76 9.00
N LEU A 279 12.25 -8.33 8.10
CA LEU A 279 13.12 -7.18 8.34
C LEU A 279 12.30 -5.91 8.67
N ILE A 280 11.26 -5.62 7.88
CA ILE A 280 10.42 -4.44 8.10
C ILE A 280 9.65 -4.57 9.42
N ASP A 281 9.11 -5.75 9.75
CA ASP A 281 8.45 -5.99 11.04
C ASP A 281 9.36 -5.70 12.22
N GLU A 282 10.64 -6.12 12.15
CA GLU A 282 11.62 -5.80 13.18
C GLU A 282 11.92 -4.30 13.27
N GLN A 283 12.04 -3.58 12.13
CA GLN A 283 12.23 -2.13 12.14
C GLN A 283 11.03 -1.41 12.76
N ILE A 284 9.79 -1.88 12.50
CA ILE A 284 8.58 -1.39 13.16
C ILE A 284 8.65 -1.62 14.69
N GLY A 285 9.14 -2.80 15.09
CA GLY A 285 9.32 -3.13 16.50
C GLY A 285 10.27 -2.15 17.23
N GLU A 286 11.35 -1.78 16.56
CA GLU A 286 12.29 -0.80 17.09
C GLU A 286 11.67 0.62 17.22
N ILE A 287 10.82 1.03 16.25
CA ILE A 287 10.07 2.29 16.30
C ILE A 287 9.08 2.28 17.48
N ILE A 288 8.32 1.21 17.64
CA ILE A 288 7.37 1.04 18.74
C ILE A 288 8.09 1.07 20.09
N GLN A 289 9.27 0.44 20.17
CA GLN A 289 10.06 0.45 21.43
C GLN A 289 10.45 1.87 21.82
N VAL A 290 10.81 2.75 20.88
CA VAL A 290 11.07 4.18 21.19
C VAL A 290 9.86 4.84 21.83
N LEU A 291 8.65 4.60 21.31
CA LEU A 291 7.42 5.17 21.88
C LEU A 291 7.15 4.64 23.29
N LYS A 292 7.43 3.37 23.56
CA LYS A 292 7.33 2.78 24.90
C LYS A 292 8.35 3.40 25.89
N ASP A 293 9.61 3.54 25.45
CA ASP A 293 10.68 4.14 26.27
C ASP A 293 10.41 5.61 26.61
N ARG A 294 9.70 6.33 25.70
CA ARG A 294 9.25 7.71 25.92
C ARG A 294 7.96 7.82 26.74
N GLY A 295 7.29 6.69 27.04
CA GLY A 295 5.98 6.71 27.69
C GLY A 295 4.86 7.28 26.82
N GLU A 296 5.01 7.25 25.50
CA GLU A 296 4.06 7.81 24.53
C GLU A 296 3.17 6.73 23.87
N TRP A 297 3.50 5.45 24.04
CA TRP A 297 2.80 4.33 23.38
C TRP A 297 1.29 4.38 23.60
N GLU A 298 0.84 4.55 24.85
CA GLU A 298 -0.59 4.53 25.20
C GLU A 298 -1.33 5.78 24.69
N HIS A 299 -0.61 6.82 24.31
CA HIS A 299 -1.16 8.05 23.75
C HIS A 299 -0.99 8.16 22.24
N THR A 300 -0.55 7.10 21.57
CA THR A 300 -0.30 7.08 20.12
C THR A 300 -1.30 6.17 19.42
N ALA A 301 -2.03 6.70 18.45
CA ALA A 301 -2.75 5.87 17.47
C ALA A 301 -1.76 5.34 16.44
N VAL A 302 -1.88 4.05 16.10
CA VAL A 302 -1.00 3.40 15.11
C VAL A 302 -1.83 2.81 14.00
N VAL A 303 -1.49 3.14 12.75
CA VAL A 303 -2.07 2.53 11.55
C VAL A 303 -0.95 1.88 10.76
N PHE A 304 -1.13 0.60 10.41
CA PHE A 304 -0.27 -0.12 9.47
C PHE A 304 -1.07 -0.45 8.21
N VAL A 305 -0.54 -0.14 7.01
CA VAL A 305 -1.22 -0.35 5.73
C VAL A 305 -0.22 -0.47 4.58
N SER A 306 -0.59 -1.21 3.51
CA SER A 306 0.16 -1.24 2.23
C SER A 306 -0.56 -0.42 1.16
N ASP A 307 0.20 0.11 0.19
CA ASP A 307 -0.37 0.85 -0.95
C ASP A 307 -1.00 -0.07 -2.01
N HIS A 308 -0.47 -1.28 -2.22
CA HIS A 308 -1.01 -2.36 -3.04
C HIS A 308 -0.30 -3.67 -2.69
N GLY A 309 -0.77 -4.78 -3.26
CA GLY A 309 -0.16 -6.10 -3.09
C GLY A 309 0.87 -6.43 -4.18
N GLU A 310 1.16 -7.73 -4.31
CA GLU A 310 2.13 -8.33 -5.23
C GLU A 310 1.63 -9.70 -5.66
N MET A 311 1.75 -10.03 -6.94
CA MET A 311 1.32 -11.34 -7.46
C MET A 311 2.22 -12.49 -7.01
N ASN A 312 3.53 -12.28 -6.87
CA ASN A 312 4.50 -13.29 -6.41
C ASN A 312 4.35 -14.67 -7.06
N GLY A 313 4.01 -14.70 -8.37
CA GLY A 313 3.79 -15.93 -9.13
C GLY A 313 2.33 -16.38 -9.22
N ASP A 314 1.42 -15.83 -8.42
CA ASP A 314 0.00 -16.16 -8.51
C ASP A 314 -0.54 -15.88 -9.91
N HIS A 315 -1.35 -16.79 -10.41
CA HIS A 315 -1.90 -16.77 -11.78
C HIS A 315 -0.83 -16.68 -12.88
N GLY A 316 0.43 -17.06 -12.58
CA GLY A 316 1.56 -16.94 -13.50
C GLY A 316 2.05 -15.50 -13.69
N LEU A 317 1.72 -14.60 -12.76
CA LEU A 317 2.08 -13.18 -12.79
C LEU A 317 3.04 -12.83 -11.64
N ILE A 318 3.87 -11.81 -11.88
CA ILE A 318 4.62 -11.09 -10.86
C ILE A 318 4.24 -9.61 -10.92
N TYR A 319 4.61 -8.83 -9.90
CA TYR A 319 4.26 -7.42 -9.76
C TYR A 319 2.75 -7.23 -9.47
N LYS A 320 2.14 -6.25 -10.04
CA LYS A 320 0.81 -5.72 -9.78
C LYS A 320 0.13 -5.30 -11.10
N GLU A 321 -0.69 -4.27 -11.10
CA GLU A 321 -1.39 -3.73 -12.28
C GLU A 321 -2.53 -4.64 -12.79
N ASN A 322 -3.20 -5.35 -11.89
CA ASN A 322 -4.36 -6.18 -12.19
C ASN A 322 -5.32 -6.21 -11.00
N PHE A 323 -6.50 -6.82 -11.17
CA PHE A 323 -7.55 -6.83 -10.15
C PHE A 323 -7.64 -8.13 -9.32
N TYR A 324 -6.67 -9.04 -9.39
CA TYR A 324 -6.62 -10.18 -8.48
C TYR A 324 -6.37 -9.74 -7.03
N ASN A 325 -6.89 -10.49 -6.06
CA ASN A 325 -6.74 -10.19 -4.64
C ASN A 325 -5.28 -10.05 -4.20
N SER A 326 -4.38 -10.81 -4.82
CA SER A 326 -2.94 -10.70 -4.57
C SER A 326 -2.37 -9.30 -4.83
N ALA A 327 -2.97 -8.54 -5.77
CA ALA A 327 -2.57 -7.18 -6.11
C ALA A 327 -3.42 -6.09 -5.43
N VAL A 328 -4.75 -6.32 -5.27
CA VAL A 328 -5.65 -5.26 -4.81
C VAL A 328 -5.96 -5.29 -3.33
N LYS A 329 -5.90 -6.46 -2.68
CA LYS A 329 -6.17 -6.60 -1.26
C LYS A 329 -4.90 -6.35 -0.46
N VAL A 330 -5.00 -5.50 0.57
CA VAL A 330 -3.86 -5.04 1.37
C VAL A 330 -4.11 -5.26 2.86
N PRO A 331 -3.07 -5.46 3.68
CA PRO A 331 -3.22 -5.52 5.12
C PRO A 331 -3.58 -4.13 5.67
N LEU A 332 -4.45 -4.10 6.69
CA LEU A 332 -4.75 -2.90 7.45
C LEU A 332 -4.93 -3.27 8.93
N ILE A 333 -4.12 -2.66 9.79
CA ILE A 333 -4.24 -2.76 11.25
C ILE A 333 -4.41 -1.36 11.81
N VAL A 334 -5.36 -1.16 12.71
CA VAL A 334 -5.57 0.10 13.43
C VAL A 334 -5.58 -0.17 14.93
N ARG A 335 -4.63 0.45 15.65
CA ARG A 335 -4.60 0.50 17.12
C ARG A 335 -4.93 1.92 17.56
N LEU A 336 -5.98 2.05 18.36
CA LEU A 336 -6.37 3.32 18.95
C LEU A 336 -5.58 3.59 20.25
N PRO A 337 -5.37 4.86 20.60
CA PRO A 337 -4.79 5.21 21.90
C PRO A 337 -5.77 4.87 23.05
N GLU A 338 -5.25 4.68 24.25
CA GLU A 338 -6.09 4.38 25.44
C GLU A 338 -7.18 5.44 25.71
N THR A 339 -6.93 6.68 25.32
CA THR A 339 -7.87 7.79 25.48
C THR A 339 -9.19 7.60 24.73
N GLU A 340 -9.22 6.77 23.68
CA GLU A 340 -10.45 6.42 22.96
C GLU A 340 -11.28 5.34 23.68
N ASN A 341 -10.77 4.77 24.77
CA ASN A 341 -11.46 3.85 25.70
C ASN A 341 -12.29 2.74 25.02
N THR A 342 -11.75 2.20 23.94
CA THR A 342 -12.36 1.10 23.20
C THR A 342 -11.64 -0.20 23.57
N SER A 343 -12.35 -1.17 24.16
CA SER A 343 -11.84 -2.54 24.39
C SER A 343 -11.70 -3.26 23.04
N GLN A 344 -10.63 -2.93 22.29
CA GLN A 344 -10.54 -3.28 20.85
C GLN A 344 -9.60 -4.44 20.57
N GLY A 345 -8.78 -4.84 21.55
CA GLY A 345 -7.71 -5.79 21.32
C GLY A 345 -8.15 -7.10 20.67
N GLY A 346 -7.44 -7.50 19.63
CA GLY A 346 -7.55 -8.80 18.98
C GLY A 346 -8.77 -9.00 18.08
N ARG A 347 -9.46 -7.93 17.66
CA ARG A 347 -10.62 -8.05 16.78
C ARG A 347 -10.23 -8.11 15.30
N ARG A 348 -11.04 -8.89 14.57
CA ARG A 348 -11.06 -8.82 13.09
C ARG A 348 -12.36 -8.16 12.65
N HIS A 349 -12.29 -7.38 11.58
CA HIS A 349 -13.44 -6.70 11.00
C HIS A 349 -13.57 -7.03 9.51
N SER A 350 -14.74 -7.57 9.13
CA SER A 350 -14.97 -8.13 7.78
C SER A 350 -15.59 -7.16 6.77
N SER A 351 -15.98 -5.94 7.16
CA SER A 351 -16.48 -4.95 6.20
C SER A 351 -15.45 -4.62 5.14
N MET A 352 -15.94 -4.24 3.97
CA MET A 352 -15.09 -3.65 2.93
C MET A 352 -14.53 -2.31 3.42
N VAL A 353 -13.26 -2.06 3.13
CA VAL A 353 -12.54 -0.81 3.39
C VAL A 353 -11.80 -0.42 2.13
N GLU A 354 -11.85 0.85 1.80
CA GLU A 354 -10.97 1.44 0.79
C GLU A 354 -9.78 2.09 1.50
N TRP A 355 -8.55 1.80 1.09
CA TRP A 355 -7.37 2.17 1.87
C TRP A 355 -7.23 3.67 2.15
N PHE A 356 -7.80 4.54 1.30
CA PHE A 356 -7.83 5.97 1.56
C PHE A 356 -8.78 6.37 2.73
N ASP A 357 -9.59 5.45 3.27
CA ASP A 357 -10.39 5.66 4.48
C ASP A 357 -9.52 5.94 5.72
N VAL A 358 -8.24 5.58 5.64
CA VAL A 358 -7.23 5.88 6.66
C VAL A 358 -7.06 7.41 6.85
N GLY A 359 -7.05 8.20 5.77
CA GLY A 359 -6.88 9.65 5.86
C GLY A 359 -7.94 10.33 6.74
N PRO A 360 -9.25 10.19 6.44
CA PRO A 360 -10.33 10.71 7.29
C PRO A 360 -10.31 10.16 8.72
N THR A 361 -9.87 8.91 8.90
CA THR A 361 -9.73 8.30 10.23
C THR A 361 -8.69 9.03 11.08
N LEU A 362 -7.53 9.30 10.50
CA LEU A 362 -6.47 10.06 11.17
C LEU A 362 -6.89 11.52 11.41
N CYS A 363 -7.64 12.12 10.49
CA CYS A 363 -8.20 13.46 10.68
C CYS A 363 -9.20 13.52 11.84
N GLU A 364 -10.10 12.54 11.95
CA GLU A 364 -11.04 12.46 13.07
C GLU A 364 -10.31 12.32 14.41
N LEU A 365 -9.31 11.45 14.49
CA LEU A 365 -8.43 11.29 15.68
C LEU A 365 -7.67 12.57 16.02
N ALA A 366 -7.23 13.33 15.02
CA ALA A 366 -6.58 14.60 15.21
C ALA A 366 -7.52 15.74 15.63
N GLY A 367 -8.84 15.56 15.49
CA GLY A 367 -9.80 16.62 15.58
C GLY A 367 -9.63 17.65 14.44
N ALA A 368 -9.16 17.22 13.28
CA ALA A 368 -8.98 18.04 12.09
C ALA A 368 -10.32 18.17 11.33
N ASP A 369 -10.59 19.38 10.82
CA ASP A 369 -11.77 19.64 10.03
C ASP A 369 -11.58 19.20 8.58
N LEU A 370 -12.41 18.26 8.13
CA LEU A 370 -12.51 17.82 6.73
C LEU A 370 -13.60 18.56 5.95
N GLY A 371 -14.21 19.57 6.54
CA GLY A 371 -15.15 20.46 5.85
C GLY A 371 -14.47 21.39 4.83
N GLY A 372 -15.27 22.16 4.10
CA GLY A 372 -14.77 23.16 3.16
C GLY A 372 -13.98 22.55 2.00
N ARG A 373 -12.66 22.68 2.00
CA ARG A 373 -11.77 22.20 0.91
C ARG A 373 -11.81 20.68 0.71
N PHE A 374 -11.98 19.90 1.80
CA PHE A 374 -12.04 18.44 1.75
C PHE A 374 -13.44 17.88 1.47
N ALA A 375 -14.44 18.70 1.26
CA ALA A 375 -15.84 18.27 1.07
C ALA A 375 -16.04 17.34 -0.16
N GLN A 376 -15.05 17.23 -1.04
CA GLN A 376 -15.14 16.39 -2.25
C GLN A 376 -14.34 15.07 -2.17
N GLN A 377 -13.70 14.78 -1.04
CA GLN A 377 -13.03 13.51 -0.85
C GLN A 377 -14.04 12.38 -0.60
N PHE A 378 -13.72 11.14 -1.01
CA PHE A 378 -14.60 9.97 -0.92
C PHE A 378 -14.20 8.98 0.20
N GLY A 379 -13.09 9.24 0.89
CA GLY A 379 -12.69 8.47 2.06
C GLY A 379 -13.72 8.61 3.19
N LYS A 380 -13.93 7.57 3.95
CA LYS A 380 -14.85 7.48 5.08
C LYS A 380 -14.08 7.06 6.33
N SER A 381 -14.25 7.79 7.43
CA SER A 381 -13.58 7.45 8.69
C SER A 381 -13.97 6.07 9.19
N LEU A 382 -12.99 5.29 9.64
CA LEU A 382 -13.18 3.98 10.26
C LEU A 382 -13.62 4.08 11.74
N MET A 383 -13.66 5.29 12.32
CA MET A 383 -13.92 5.45 13.75
C MET A 383 -15.26 4.88 14.20
N ASP A 384 -16.29 4.91 13.33
CA ASP A 384 -17.58 4.30 13.65
C ASP A 384 -17.46 2.79 13.91
N VAL A 385 -16.77 2.04 13.06
CA VAL A 385 -16.59 0.59 13.20
C VAL A 385 -15.52 0.24 14.23
N LEU A 386 -14.57 1.13 14.44
CA LEU A 386 -13.60 1.00 15.53
C LEU A 386 -14.27 1.13 16.90
N ARG A 387 -15.25 2.02 17.06
CA ARG A 387 -16.03 2.20 18.30
C ARG A 387 -17.20 1.23 18.42
N GLN A 388 -17.81 0.80 17.32
CA GLN A 388 -19.01 -0.04 17.26
C GLN A 388 -18.78 -1.23 16.31
N PRO A 389 -18.35 -2.39 16.85
CA PRO A 389 -17.86 -3.54 16.03
C PRO A 389 -18.89 -4.13 15.07
N ASP A 390 -20.17 -4.05 15.43
CA ASP A 390 -21.26 -4.65 14.65
C ASP A 390 -21.72 -3.78 13.47
N ARG A 391 -21.13 -2.59 13.31
CA ARG A 391 -21.43 -1.72 12.17
C ARG A 391 -20.75 -2.18 10.90
N VAL A 392 -21.43 -2.01 9.78
CA VAL A 392 -20.84 -2.16 8.44
C VAL A 392 -20.22 -0.84 8.01
N HIS A 393 -18.95 -0.85 7.61
CA HIS A 393 -18.26 0.35 7.11
C HIS A 393 -18.66 0.65 5.67
N ARG A 394 -18.37 -0.28 4.77
CA ARG A 394 -18.76 -0.26 3.36
C ARG A 394 -19.28 -1.64 2.96
N GLU A 395 -20.23 -1.70 2.04
CA GLU A 395 -20.71 -2.95 1.45
C GLU A 395 -19.85 -3.40 0.27
N GLU A 396 -19.21 -2.44 -0.40
CA GLU A 396 -18.30 -2.69 -1.53
C GLU A 396 -17.14 -1.69 -1.52
N ALA A 397 -16.09 -2.02 -2.31
CA ALA A 397 -14.95 -1.15 -2.58
C ALA A 397 -14.66 -1.08 -4.09
N LEU A 398 -14.11 0.06 -4.54
CA LEU A 398 -13.68 0.28 -5.91
C LEU A 398 -12.16 0.27 -6.03
N CYS A 399 -11.69 -0.30 -7.14
CA CYS A 399 -10.29 -0.23 -7.56
C CYS A 399 -10.20 0.06 -9.05
N GLU A 400 -9.24 0.89 -9.46
CA GLU A 400 -9.16 1.43 -10.82
C GLU A 400 -7.74 1.43 -11.35
N ILE A 401 -7.55 1.06 -12.61
CA ILE A 401 -6.26 1.11 -13.29
C ILE A 401 -6.46 1.15 -14.81
N HIS A 402 -5.63 1.91 -15.54
CA HIS A 402 -5.60 1.93 -17.01
C HIS A 402 -6.97 2.16 -17.68
N ASN A 403 -7.81 3.01 -17.08
CA ASN A 403 -9.21 3.27 -17.47
C ASN A 403 -10.13 2.05 -17.34
N GLU A 404 -9.75 1.06 -16.55
CA GLU A 404 -10.56 -0.09 -16.18
C GLU A 404 -11.01 0.03 -14.72
N LEU A 405 -12.14 -0.58 -14.41
CA LEU A 405 -12.82 -0.44 -13.13
C LEU A 405 -13.11 -1.81 -12.54
N MET A 406 -12.95 -1.91 -11.22
CA MET A 406 -13.33 -3.10 -10.47
C MET A 406 -14.17 -2.70 -9.27
N ILE A 407 -15.26 -3.45 -9.03
CA ILE A 407 -16.05 -3.41 -7.80
C ILE A 407 -15.96 -4.75 -7.10
N GLN A 408 -15.77 -4.72 -5.79
CA GLN A 408 -15.72 -5.93 -4.96
C GLN A 408 -16.61 -5.76 -3.74
N THR A 409 -17.42 -6.77 -3.48
CA THR A 409 -18.12 -7.02 -2.21
C THR A 409 -17.42 -8.13 -1.43
N PRO A 410 -17.81 -8.49 -0.20
CA PRO A 410 -17.25 -9.66 0.47
C PRO A 410 -17.42 -10.99 -0.31
N GLU A 411 -18.46 -11.09 -1.13
CA GLU A 411 -18.80 -12.32 -1.85
C GLU A 411 -18.43 -12.29 -3.33
N TRP A 412 -18.42 -11.13 -3.97
CA TRP A 412 -18.29 -11.01 -5.41
C TRP A 412 -17.26 -9.99 -5.85
N LYS A 413 -16.63 -10.25 -6.98
CA LYS A 413 -15.77 -9.31 -7.70
C LYS A 413 -16.18 -9.22 -9.16
N LEU A 414 -16.30 -7.99 -9.68
CA LEU A 414 -16.52 -7.69 -11.08
C LEU A 414 -15.48 -6.69 -11.58
N ALA A 415 -14.83 -6.97 -12.71
CA ALA A 415 -14.05 -5.95 -13.43
C ALA A 415 -14.60 -5.73 -14.85
N VAL A 416 -14.60 -4.45 -15.24
CA VAL A 416 -14.97 -4.02 -16.59
C VAL A 416 -13.78 -3.33 -17.25
N ASN A 417 -13.64 -3.53 -18.57
CA ASN A 417 -12.60 -2.91 -19.36
C ASN A 417 -12.92 -1.42 -19.65
N LYS A 418 -12.02 -0.73 -20.36
CA LYS A 418 -12.17 0.69 -20.72
C LYS A 418 -13.44 1.02 -21.54
N ASP A 419 -14.06 0.04 -22.15
CA ASP A 419 -15.30 0.15 -22.94
C ASP A 419 -16.55 -0.22 -22.11
N GLY A 420 -16.38 -0.51 -20.80
CA GLY A 420 -17.44 -0.90 -19.87
C GLY A 420 -17.89 -2.35 -20.02
N GLU A 421 -17.15 -3.17 -20.77
CA GLU A 421 -17.48 -4.57 -20.97
C GLU A 421 -16.90 -5.43 -19.83
N PRO A 422 -17.72 -6.31 -19.21
CA PRO A 422 -17.27 -7.17 -18.13
C PRO A 422 -16.31 -8.25 -18.64
N TYR A 423 -15.14 -8.39 -17.97
CA TYR A 423 -14.13 -9.39 -18.36
C TYR A 423 -13.64 -10.26 -17.19
N MET A 424 -13.92 -9.87 -15.94
CA MET A 424 -13.69 -10.70 -14.75
C MET A 424 -14.95 -10.72 -13.91
N LEU A 425 -15.36 -11.91 -13.49
CA LEU A 425 -16.41 -12.13 -12.51
C LEU A 425 -16.00 -13.32 -11.64
N PHE A 426 -15.89 -13.12 -10.32
CA PHE A 426 -15.53 -14.17 -9.36
C PHE A 426 -16.53 -14.20 -8.20
N HIS A 427 -16.86 -15.42 -7.72
CA HIS A 427 -17.59 -15.65 -6.50
C HIS A 427 -16.60 -15.95 -5.37
N LEU A 428 -16.12 -14.91 -4.69
CA LEU A 428 -15.00 -14.98 -3.74
C LEU A 428 -15.25 -15.85 -2.52
N ALA A 429 -16.53 -16.06 -2.14
CA ALA A 429 -16.89 -16.94 -1.02
C ALA A 429 -16.67 -18.42 -1.36
N GLU A 430 -16.82 -18.80 -2.64
CA GLU A 430 -16.65 -20.18 -3.12
C GLU A 430 -15.27 -20.38 -3.77
N ASP A 431 -14.73 -19.34 -4.40
CA ASP A 431 -13.44 -19.31 -5.08
C ASP A 431 -12.57 -18.15 -4.59
N PRO A 432 -12.04 -18.21 -3.35
CA PRO A 432 -11.20 -17.13 -2.80
C PRO A 432 -9.87 -16.95 -3.54
N ASP A 433 -9.44 -17.96 -4.28
CA ASP A 433 -8.22 -17.97 -5.11
C ASP A 433 -8.46 -17.41 -6.52
N GLU A 434 -9.71 -17.04 -6.88
CA GLU A 434 -10.06 -16.45 -8.19
C GLU A 434 -9.64 -17.31 -9.39
N ARG A 435 -9.86 -18.62 -9.27
CA ARG A 435 -9.43 -19.62 -10.27
C ARG A 435 -10.42 -19.77 -11.41
N GLU A 436 -11.72 -19.50 -11.19
CA GLU A 436 -12.78 -19.68 -12.17
C GLU A 436 -13.44 -18.34 -12.52
N ASN A 437 -13.17 -17.84 -13.73
CA ASN A 437 -13.83 -16.64 -14.23
C ASN A 437 -15.20 -16.97 -14.77
N LEU A 438 -16.24 -16.47 -14.11
CA LEU A 438 -17.65 -16.78 -14.37
C LEU A 438 -18.29 -15.95 -15.51
N ILE A 439 -17.51 -15.11 -16.20
CA ILE A 439 -18.00 -14.38 -17.37
C ILE A 439 -18.42 -15.36 -18.48
N GLY A 440 -19.64 -15.17 -18.98
CA GLY A 440 -20.21 -16.03 -20.03
C GLY A 440 -21.03 -17.21 -19.52
N HIS A 441 -21.11 -17.41 -18.20
CA HIS A 441 -21.97 -18.42 -17.59
C HIS A 441 -23.36 -17.84 -17.29
N PRO A 442 -24.43 -18.33 -17.95
CA PRO A 442 -25.76 -17.72 -17.85
C PRO A 442 -26.36 -17.70 -16.45
N GLU A 443 -26.02 -18.67 -15.62
CA GLU A 443 -26.50 -18.79 -14.23
C GLU A 443 -26.07 -17.63 -13.34
N TYR A 444 -24.95 -16.96 -13.67
CA TYR A 444 -24.43 -15.81 -12.91
C TYR A 444 -24.83 -14.45 -13.51
N ALA A 445 -25.67 -14.43 -14.58
CA ALA A 445 -26.14 -13.19 -15.18
C ALA A 445 -26.85 -12.24 -14.19
N PRO A 446 -27.66 -12.72 -13.20
CA PRO A 446 -28.24 -11.83 -12.19
C PRO A 446 -27.19 -11.15 -11.29
N ALA A 447 -26.16 -11.89 -10.84
CA ALA A 447 -25.08 -11.33 -10.01
C ALA A 447 -24.26 -10.32 -10.81
N LEU A 448 -23.92 -10.63 -12.07
CA LEU A 448 -23.25 -9.72 -12.98
C LEU A 448 -24.02 -8.40 -13.14
N GLN A 449 -25.33 -8.47 -13.38
CA GLN A 449 -26.16 -7.27 -13.55
C GLN A 449 -26.22 -6.44 -12.26
N ALA A 450 -26.42 -7.08 -11.12
CA ALA A 450 -26.45 -6.39 -9.82
C ALA A 450 -25.15 -5.65 -9.52
N LEU A 451 -23.99 -6.26 -9.81
CA LEU A 451 -22.68 -5.63 -9.64
C LEU A 451 -22.45 -4.47 -10.61
N LYS A 452 -22.91 -4.59 -11.86
CA LYS A 452 -22.86 -3.48 -12.83
C LYS A 452 -23.69 -2.28 -12.37
N ASP A 453 -24.88 -2.53 -11.84
CA ASP A 453 -25.75 -1.47 -11.34
C ASP A 453 -25.12 -0.77 -10.12
N ARG A 454 -24.51 -1.53 -9.19
CA ARG A 454 -23.75 -0.98 -8.06
C ARG A 454 -22.54 -0.17 -8.52
N LEU A 455 -21.77 -0.70 -9.49
CA LEU A 455 -20.62 0.02 -10.07
C LEU A 455 -21.06 1.35 -10.68
N LEU A 456 -22.15 1.37 -11.46
CA LEU A 456 -22.68 2.60 -12.02
C LEU A 456 -23.12 3.59 -10.94
N GLN A 457 -23.82 3.13 -9.89
CA GLN A 457 -24.21 3.97 -8.76
C GLN A 457 -23.00 4.59 -8.06
N ARG A 458 -21.93 3.82 -7.83
CA ARG A 458 -20.68 4.31 -7.23
C ARG A 458 -19.98 5.34 -8.11
N LEU A 459 -19.93 5.13 -9.43
CA LEU A 459 -19.36 6.10 -10.37
C LEU A 459 -20.13 7.40 -10.40
N VAL A 460 -21.46 7.34 -10.40
CA VAL A 460 -22.31 8.56 -10.33
C VAL A 460 -22.09 9.29 -9.00
N ALA A 461 -22.00 8.57 -7.88
CA ALA A 461 -21.79 9.15 -6.55
C ALA A 461 -20.38 9.72 -6.36
N SER A 462 -19.39 9.29 -7.16
CA SER A 462 -17.99 9.73 -7.08
C SER A 462 -17.62 10.80 -8.12
N GLN A 463 -18.61 11.43 -8.78
CA GLN A 463 -18.33 12.55 -9.69
C GLN A 463 -17.90 13.80 -8.92
N THR A 464 -16.83 14.44 -9.38
CA THR A 464 -16.37 15.74 -8.86
C THR A 464 -16.67 16.87 -9.85
N SER A 465 -16.80 18.09 -9.35
CA SER A 465 -16.85 19.25 -10.23
C SER A 465 -15.52 19.44 -10.99
N PRO A 466 -15.55 19.82 -12.29
CA PRO A 466 -14.35 19.92 -13.14
C PRO A 466 -13.24 20.88 -12.66
N ASN A 467 -13.49 21.66 -11.62
CA ASN A 467 -12.58 22.74 -11.18
C ASN A 467 -11.60 22.33 -10.08
N HIS A 468 -11.52 21.07 -9.65
CA HIS A 468 -10.85 20.70 -8.39
C HIS A 468 -9.49 20.02 -8.51
N MET A 469 -9.03 19.62 -9.71
CA MET A 469 -7.64 19.15 -9.84
C MET A 469 -7.00 19.59 -11.15
N LYS A 470 -6.01 20.44 -11.02
CA LYS A 470 -5.00 20.66 -12.07
C LYS A 470 -3.80 19.81 -11.73
N ILE A 471 -3.60 18.72 -12.49
CA ILE A 471 -2.34 18.00 -12.53
C ILE A 471 -1.51 18.69 -13.60
N THR A 472 -0.34 19.20 -13.22
CA THR A 472 0.59 19.90 -14.13
C THR A 472 1.78 19.00 -14.49
#